data_fd9dae0b9d3045b3f4fac4ed078184d8
#
_entry.id   fd9dae0b9d3045b3f4fac4ed078184d8
#
_cell.length_a   1.000
_cell.length_b   1.000
_cell.length_c   1.000
_cell.angle_alpha   90.00
_cell.angle_beta   90.00
_cell.angle_gamma   90.00
#
_symmetry.space_group_name_H-M   'P 1'
#
loop_
_entity.id
_entity.type
_entity.pdbx_description
1 polymer ?
#
loop_
_entity_poly.entity_id
_entity_poly.type
_entity_poly.pdbx_seq_one_letter_code
_entity_poly.pdbx_strand_id
1 'polypeptide(L)'
;MILLAVLAAAPLHAQNTEEATSADSLVYIPAASLDESLVGQSVFNSVTVHQSQAIANAMASKIERNKSRKIAGYRVRIFFDNKQNARSASEAAMGRFKAAYPGHGAYRSFASPYFKVTVGDFRTKSEAMQMMRSLKPDFPSAFVVKENINYPIVDRSHAYVVDTVSVARP
;
A
#
# COMPACT_ATOMS: atom_id res chain seq x y z
N MET A 1 49.25 13.13 -68.58
CA MET A 1 48.66 13.90 -67.46
C MET A 1 47.53 13.09 -66.86
N ILE A 2 47.79 12.45 -65.74
CA ILE A 2 46.83 11.59 -65.06
C ILE A 2 46.32 12.42 -63.89
N LEU A 3 45.03 12.76 -63.92
CA LEU A 3 44.37 13.51 -62.86
C LEU A 3 43.89 12.53 -61.76
N LEU A 4 44.52 12.58 -60.60
CA LEU A 4 44.14 11.75 -59.47
C LEU A 4 43.05 12.47 -58.67
N ALA A 5 41.81 11.99 -58.69
CA ALA A 5 40.70 12.49 -57.87
C ALA A 5 40.81 11.86 -56.50
N VAL A 6 41.13 12.65 -55.47
CA VAL A 6 41.09 12.24 -54.07
C VAL A 6 39.66 12.38 -53.56
N LEU A 7 39.01 11.26 -53.32
CA LEU A 7 37.65 11.18 -52.70
C LEU A 7 37.83 11.27 -51.18
N ALA A 8 37.52 12.43 -50.57
CA ALA A 8 37.50 12.61 -49.14
C ALA A 8 36.22 11.96 -48.56
N ALA A 9 36.40 10.86 -47.85
CA ALA A 9 35.34 10.25 -47.05
C ALA A 9 35.17 11.05 -45.75
N ALA A 10 34.03 11.73 -45.57
CA ALA A 10 33.66 12.35 -44.30
C ALA A 10 33.14 11.26 -43.36
N PRO A 11 33.57 11.26 -42.08
CA PRO A 11 33.02 10.33 -41.10
C PRO A 11 31.57 10.73 -40.79
N LEU A 12 30.64 9.82 -41.04
CA LEU A 12 29.26 9.95 -40.63
C LEU A 12 29.23 9.74 -39.09
N HIS A 13 29.13 10.81 -38.34
CA HIS A 13 28.86 10.75 -36.91
C HIS A 13 27.39 10.39 -36.75
N ALA A 14 27.12 9.12 -36.45
CA ALA A 14 25.83 8.70 -35.97
C ALA A 14 25.69 9.31 -34.54
N GLN A 15 24.87 10.35 -34.44
CA GLN A 15 24.40 10.85 -33.16
C GLN A 15 23.41 9.81 -32.62
N ASN A 16 23.89 8.94 -31.74
CA ASN A 16 23.01 8.17 -30.87
C ASN A 16 22.34 9.18 -29.92
N THR A 17 21.18 9.65 -30.30
CA THR A 17 20.24 10.28 -29.37
C THR A 17 19.70 9.15 -28.53
N GLU A 18 20.34 8.89 -27.38
CA GLU A 18 19.69 8.11 -26.32
C GLU A 18 18.47 8.91 -25.87
N GLU A 19 17.31 8.57 -26.40
CA GLU A 19 16.04 8.97 -25.82
C GLU A 19 16.03 8.40 -24.39
N ALA A 20 16.29 9.25 -23.41
CA ALA A 20 16.11 8.92 -22.02
C ALA A 20 14.62 8.57 -21.80
N THR A 21 14.33 7.30 -21.79
CA THR A 21 12.99 6.79 -21.51
C THR A 21 12.68 7.15 -20.06
N SER A 22 11.97 8.24 -19.83
CA SER A 22 11.47 8.59 -18.50
C SER A 22 10.37 7.59 -18.12
N ALA A 23 10.52 6.95 -16.99
CA ALA A 23 9.47 6.12 -16.42
C ALA A 23 8.70 6.95 -15.40
N ASP A 24 7.39 7.09 -15.59
CA ASP A 24 6.53 7.74 -14.61
C ASP A 24 6.43 6.88 -13.34
N SER A 25 6.81 7.45 -12.23
CA SER A 25 6.70 6.82 -10.91
C SER A 25 5.67 7.54 -10.07
N LEU A 26 4.77 6.78 -9.43
CA LEU A 26 3.82 7.33 -8.47
C LEU A 26 4.52 7.52 -7.13
N VAL A 27 4.62 8.77 -6.69
CA VAL A 27 5.16 9.13 -5.39
C VAL A 27 4.03 9.57 -4.48
N TYR A 28 3.98 8.98 -3.29
CA TYR A 28 3.04 9.38 -2.25
C TYR A 28 3.63 10.52 -1.44
N ILE A 29 3.08 11.70 -1.62
CA ILE A 29 3.50 12.90 -0.89
C ILE A 29 2.49 13.15 0.23
N PRO A 30 2.94 13.38 1.48
CA PRO A 30 2.04 13.81 2.55
C PRO A 30 1.29 15.06 2.11
N ALA A 31 -0.03 15.07 2.28
CA ALA A 31 -0.86 16.20 1.87
C ALA A 31 -0.65 17.42 2.80
N ALA A 32 0.52 18.03 2.73
CA ALA A 32 0.88 19.20 3.53
C ALA A 32 0.03 20.45 3.25
N SER A 33 -0.72 20.44 2.13
CA SER A 33 -1.56 21.54 1.70
C SER A 33 -3.05 21.40 2.04
N LEU A 34 -3.44 20.31 2.71
CA LEU A 34 -4.82 20.20 3.19
C LEU A 34 -5.07 21.20 4.30
N ASP A 35 -6.11 22.02 4.12
CA ASP A 35 -6.59 22.88 5.18
C ASP A 35 -6.96 22.04 6.39
N GLU A 36 -6.14 22.13 7.42
CA GLU A 36 -6.29 21.33 8.66
C GLU A 36 -7.65 21.56 9.32
N SER A 37 -8.29 22.71 9.10
CA SER A 37 -9.60 23.01 9.62
C SER A 37 -10.70 22.14 9.03
N LEU A 38 -10.50 21.62 7.81
CA LEU A 38 -11.46 20.78 7.09
C LEU A 38 -11.30 19.27 7.37
N VAL A 39 -10.13 18.87 7.86
CA VAL A 39 -9.84 17.45 8.12
C VAL A 39 -10.64 16.95 9.32
N GLY A 40 -11.44 15.91 9.10
CA GLY A 40 -12.31 15.32 10.12
C GLY A 40 -13.65 16.01 10.31
N GLN A 41 -13.89 17.13 9.62
CA GLN A 41 -15.22 17.74 9.60
C GLN A 41 -16.14 16.98 8.64
N SER A 42 -17.42 16.91 9.00
CA SER A 42 -18.44 16.40 8.08
C SER A 42 -18.64 17.38 6.94
N VAL A 43 -18.69 16.87 5.71
CA VAL A 43 -19.03 17.66 4.52
C VAL A 43 -20.37 18.40 4.70
N PHE A 44 -21.28 17.82 5.48
CA PHE A 44 -22.58 18.40 5.80
C PHE A 44 -22.53 19.65 6.68
N ASN A 45 -21.38 19.96 7.31
CA ASN A 45 -21.20 21.20 8.09
C ASN A 45 -21.01 22.42 7.19
N SER A 46 -20.49 22.21 5.97
CA SER A 46 -20.10 23.27 5.05
C SER A 46 -21.01 23.37 3.82
N VAL A 47 -21.83 22.34 3.57
CA VAL A 47 -22.69 22.25 2.37
C VAL A 47 -24.12 21.95 2.77
N THR A 48 -25.05 22.78 2.27
CA THR A 48 -26.49 22.51 2.39
C THR A 48 -26.88 21.44 1.37
N VAL A 49 -27.26 20.26 1.85
CA VAL A 49 -27.63 19.13 0.99
C VAL A 49 -29.15 19.07 0.85
N HIS A 50 -29.65 19.27 -0.35
CA HIS A 50 -31.07 19.08 -0.68
C HIS A 50 -31.31 17.64 -1.13
N GLN A 51 -31.83 16.83 -0.23
CA GLN A 51 -32.15 15.42 -0.52
C GLN A 51 -33.45 15.01 0.16
N SER A 52 -34.15 14.03 -0.41
CA SER A 52 -35.34 13.46 0.23
C SER A 52 -34.97 12.65 1.48
N GLN A 53 -35.90 12.56 2.43
CA GLN A 53 -35.70 11.74 3.64
C GLN A 53 -35.39 10.28 3.31
N ALA A 54 -35.98 9.74 2.24
CA ALA A 54 -35.70 8.37 1.79
C ALA A 54 -34.23 8.19 1.41
N ILE A 55 -33.62 9.17 0.72
CA ILE A 55 -32.20 9.13 0.36
C ILE A 55 -31.32 9.25 1.62
N ALA A 56 -31.64 10.16 2.53
CA ALA A 56 -30.92 10.32 3.80
C ALA A 56 -30.92 9.00 4.60
N ASN A 57 -32.07 8.36 4.73
CA ASN A 57 -32.19 7.07 5.43
C ASN A 57 -31.42 5.94 4.72
N ALA A 58 -31.45 5.90 3.39
CA ALA A 58 -30.71 4.91 2.62
C ALA A 58 -29.18 5.09 2.79
N MET A 59 -28.70 6.34 2.79
CA MET A 59 -27.29 6.65 3.05
C MET A 59 -26.87 6.25 4.47
N ALA A 60 -27.64 6.61 5.49
CA ALA A 60 -27.38 6.23 6.87
C ALA A 60 -27.30 4.70 7.02
N SER A 61 -28.25 3.97 6.44
CA SER A 61 -28.26 2.52 6.43
C SER A 61 -27.06 1.93 5.69
N LYS A 62 -26.61 2.55 4.62
CA LYS A 62 -25.41 2.13 3.86
C LYS A 62 -24.13 2.35 4.66
N ILE A 63 -23.99 3.49 5.32
CA ILE A 63 -22.86 3.80 6.18
C ILE A 63 -22.76 2.77 7.30
N GLU A 64 -23.87 2.49 7.97
CA GLU A 64 -23.89 1.52 9.07
C GLU A 64 -23.48 0.11 8.62
N ARG A 65 -24.03 -0.36 7.49
CA ARG A 65 -23.63 -1.66 6.91
C ARG A 65 -22.16 -1.70 6.49
N ASN A 66 -21.59 -0.57 6.06
CA ASN A 66 -20.20 -0.53 5.62
C ASN A 66 -19.20 -0.60 6.78
N LYS A 67 -19.58 -0.25 8.01
CA LYS A 67 -18.68 -0.33 9.19
C LYS A 67 -18.13 -1.75 9.43
N SER A 68 -18.94 -2.77 9.16
CA SER A 68 -18.55 -4.18 9.33
C SER A 68 -18.04 -4.85 8.04
N ARG A 69 -18.13 -4.13 6.91
CA ARG A 69 -17.76 -4.69 5.62
C ARG A 69 -16.24 -4.85 5.52
N LYS A 70 -15.83 -6.00 5.00
CA LYS A 70 -14.42 -6.29 4.70
C LYS A 70 -14.21 -6.33 3.20
N ILE A 71 -13.00 -6.04 2.77
CA ILE A 71 -12.58 -6.09 1.38
C ILE A 71 -11.53 -7.18 1.18
N ALA A 72 -11.47 -7.76 -0.01
CA ALA A 72 -10.38 -8.66 -0.34
C ALA A 72 -9.06 -7.87 -0.48
N GLY A 73 -8.02 -8.36 0.16
CA GLY A 73 -6.71 -7.72 0.16
C GLY A 73 -5.63 -8.72 0.53
N TYR A 74 -4.54 -8.22 1.09
CA TYR A 74 -3.36 -9.00 1.43
C TYR A 74 -2.91 -8.69 2.85
N ARG A 75 -2.39 -9.74 3.52
CA ARG A 75 -1.73 -9.64 4.82
C ARG A 75 -0.40 -10.39 4.76
N VAL A 76 0.49 -10.11 5.68
CA VAL A 76 1.69 -10.91 5.86
C VAL A 76 1.47 -11.87 7.01
N ARG A 77 1.61 -13.18 6.76
CA ARG A 77 1.55 -14.20 7.79
C ARG A 77 2.94 -14.37 8.40
N ILE A 78 3.05 -14.14 9.71
CA ILE A 78 4.31 -14.21 10.46
C ILE A 78 4.41 -15.48 11.33
N PHE A 79 3.27 -16.13 11.59
CA PHE A 79 3.20 -17.35 12.39
C PHE A 79 2.11 -18.29 11.87
N PHE A 80 2.43 -19.60 11.84
CA PHE A 80 1.50 -20.65 11.48
C PHE A 80 2.00 -21.98 12.06
N ASP A 81 1.34 -22.52 13.08
CA ASP A 81 1.72 -23.78 13.72
C ASP A 81 0.51 -24.44 14.40
N ASN A 82 0.60 -25.77 14.60
CA ASN A 82 -0.42 -26.59 15.28
C ASN A 82 0.13 -27.38 16.47
N LYS A 83 1.38 -27.13 16.88
CA LYS A 83 2.00 -27.82 18.02
C LYS A 83 1.27 -27.47 19.33
N GLN A 84 1.50 -28.30 20.36
CA GLN A 84 0.87 -28.14 21.68
C GLN A 84 1.07 -26.73 22.28
N ASN A 85 2.22 -26.09 22.02
CA ASN A 85 2.53 -24.75 22.47
C ASN A 85 2.17 -23.64 21.45
N ALA A 86 1.52 -23.98 20.33
CA ALA A 86 1.23 -23.01 19.25
C ALA A 86 0.38 -21.82 19.73
N ARG A 87 -0.48 -22.02 20.74
CA ARG A 87 -1.27 -20.94 21.32
C ARG A 87 -0.39 -19.86 21.94
N SER A 88 0.48 -20.23 22.87
CA SER A 88 1.39 -19.28 23.56
C SER A 88 2.44 -18.73 22.60
N ALA A 89 2.97 -19.55 21.69
CA ALA A 89 3.92 -19.11 20.68
C ALA A 89 3.31 -18.07 19.72
N SER A 90 2.03 -18.24 19.35
CA SER A 90 1.33 -17.25 18.52
C SER A 90 1.11 -15.92 19.25
N GLU A 91 0.82 -15.95 20.55
CA GLU A 91 0.71 -14.75 21.39
C GLU A 91 2.05 -14.01 21.50
N ALA A 92 3.12 -14.76 21.75
CA ALA A 92 4.47 -14.21 21.80
C ALA A 92 4.90 -13.59 20.44
N ALA A 93 4.61 -14.27 19.33
CA ALA A 93 4.88 -13.73 18.00
C ALA A 93 4.13 -12.42 17.73
N MET A 94 2.84 -12.36 18.11
CA MET A 94 2.03 -11.15 17.97
C MET A 94 2.56 -10.03 18.87
N GLY A 95 2.97 -10.33 20.12
CA GLY A 95 3.54 -9.36 21.06
C GLY A 95 4.84 -8.75 20.52
N ARG A 96 5.77 -9.58 20.01
CA ARG A 96 7.02 -9.12 19.39
C ARG A 96 6.75 -8.20 18.20
N PHE A 97 5.80 -8.59 17.34
CA PHE A 97 5.44 -7.76 16.20
C PHE A 97 4.92 -6.38 16.64
N LYS A 98 3.95 -6.32 17.55
CA LYS A 98 3.38 -5.05 18.03
C LYS A 98 4.41 -4.14 18.69
N ALA A 99 5.41 -4.70 19.38
CA ALA A 99 6.49 -3.93 19.99
C ALA A 99 7.45 -3.34 18.93
N ALA A 100 7.77 -4.11 17.89
CA ALA A 100 8.73 -3.70 16.87
C ALA A 100 8.10 -2.82 15.76
N TYR A 101 6.81 -3.01 15.48
CA TYR A 101 6.11 -2.35 14.36
C TYR A 101 4.80 -1.68 14.83
N PRO A 102 4.88 -0.64 15.68
CA PRO A 102 3.71 0.10 16.13
C PRO A 102 2.99 0.75 14.94
N GLY A 103 1.67 0.80 15.00
CA GLY A 103 0.85 1.37 13.91
C GLY A 103 0.35 0.35 12.88
N HIS A 104 0.84 -0.88 12.89
CA HIS A 104 0.33 -1.94 12.01
C HIS A 104 -0.57 -2.92 12.77
N GLY A 105 -1.71 -3.27 12.17
CA GLY A 105 -2.64 -4.25 12.71
C GLY A 105 -2.01 -5.64 12.83
N ALA A 106 -2.25 -6.34 13.94
CA ALA A 106 -1.87 -7.73 14.12
C ALA A 106 -3.09 -8.56 14.53
N TYR A 107 -3.32 -9.65 13.83
CA TYR A 107 -4.50 -10.47 13.95
C TYR A 107 -4.12 -11.91 14.23
N ARG A 108 -4.51 -12.41 15.40
CA ARG A 108 -4.36 -13.82 15.75
C ARG A 108 -5.69 -14.53 15.53
N SER A 109 -5.65 -15.66 14.86
CA SER A 109 -6.83 -16.49 14.64
C SER A 109 -6.47 -17.97 14.77
N PHE A 110 -7.48 -18.74 15.15
CA PHE A 110 -7.41 -20.19 15.19
C PHE A 110 -8.29 -20.77 14.07
N ALA A 111 -7.67 -21.57 13.22
CA ALA A 111 -8.38 -22.39 12.22
C ALA A 111 -7.93 -23.82 12.43
N SER A 112 -8.74 -24.59 13.13
CA SER A 112 -8.38 -25.95 13.59
C SER A 112 -7.64 -26.75 12.53
N PRO A 113 -6.50 -27.34 12.87
CA PRO A 113 -5.81 -27.33 14.18
C PRO A 113 -4.77 -26.22 14.36
N TYR A 114 -4.71 -25.22 13.46
CA TYR A 114 -3.63 -24.23 13.37
C TYR A 114 -3.92 -22.92 14.06
N PHE A 115 -2.94 -22.41 14.82
CA PHE A 115 -2.88 -20.99 15.20
C PHE A 115 -2.11 -20.22 14.14
N LYS A 116 -2.65 -19.08 13.73
CA LYS A 116 -2.02 -18.18 12.76
C LYS A 116 -1.99 -16.76 13.26
N VAL A 117 -0.93 -16.03 12.92
CA VAL A 117 -0.82 -14.59 13.11
C VAL A 117 -0.55 -13.96 11.76
N THR A 118 -1.42 -13.02 11.39
CA THR A 118 -1.30 -12.21 10.18
C THR A 118 -1.22 -10.74 10.55
N VAL A 119 -0.47 -9.96 9.79
CA VAL A 119 -0.19 -8.55 10.10
C VAL A 119 -0.39 -7.67 8.89
N GLY A 120 -0.78 -6.42 9.17
CA GLY A 120 -1.10 -5.40 8.18
C GLY A 120 -2.42 -5.65 7.44
N ASP A 121 -2.94 -4.61 6.84
CA ASP A 121 -4.12 -4.63 5.96
C ASP A 121 -3.72 -3.92 4.65
N PHE A 122 -3.29 -4.69 3.63
CA PHE A 122 -2.76 -4.15 2.39
C PHE A 122 -3.74 -4.37 1.24
N ARG A 123 -3.97 -3.34 0.44
CA ARG A 123 -4.86 -3.44 -0.71
C ARG A 123 -4.19 -4.15 -1.88
N THR A 124 -2.89 -3.97 -2.03
CA THR A 124 -2.11 -4.54 -3.12
C THR A 124 -1.12 -5.59 -2.64
N LYS A 125 -0.78 -6.52 -3.51
CA LYS A 125 0.27 -7.51 -3.23
C LYS A 125 1.65 -6.85 -3.08
N SER A 126 1.90 -5.78 -3.82
CA SER A 126 3.18 -5.05 -3.79
C SER A 126 3.44 -4.43 -2.42
N GLU A 127 2.45 -3.76 -1.82
CA GLU A 127 2.52 -3.22 -0.46
C GLU A 127 2.80 -4.32 0.57
N ALA A 128 2.05 -5.43 0.48
CA ALA A 128 2.27 -6.58 1.37
C ALA A 128 3.66 -7.19 1.21
N MET A 129 4.20 -7.24 -0.01
CA MET A 129 5.56 -7.73 -0.27
C MET A 129 6.62 -6.77 0.26
N GLN A 130 6.41 -5.46 0.20
CA GLN A 130 7.30 -4.48 0.80
C GLN A 130 7.38 -4.70 2.32
N MET A 131 6.23 -4.77 2.99
CA MET A 131 6.19 -5.08 4.41
C MET A 131 6.82 -6.43 4.74
N MET A 132 6.55 -7.47 3.95
CA MET A 132 7.17 -8.78 4.15
C MET A 132 8.70 -8.71 4.12
N ARG A 133 9.29 -7.92 3.21
CA ARG A 133 10.75 -7.74 3.13
C ARG A 133 11.30 -7.11 4.41
N SER A 134 10.61 -6.09 4.94
CA SER A 134 11.00 -5.45 6.22
C SER A 134 10.90 -6.39 7.41
N LEU A 135 9.97 -7.37 7.36
CA LEU A 135 9.75 -8.34 8.43
C LEU A 135 10.70 -9.55 8.40
N LYS A 136 11.34 -9.84 7.26
CA LYS A 136 12.19 -11.02 7.08
C LYS A 136 13.31 -11.17 8.11
N PRO A 137 13.98 -10.12 8.58
CA PRO A 137 15.00 -10.24 9.65
C PRO A 137 14.43 -10.80 10.95
N ASP A 138 13.23 -10.36 11.36
CA ASP A 138 12.62 -10.75 12.63
C ASP A 138 11.73 -12.01 12.50
N PHE A 139 11.15 -12.19 11.32
CA PHE A 139 10.22 -13.28 10.98
C PHE A 139 10.61 -13.94 9.66
N PRO A 140 11.65 -14.80 9.63
CA PRO A 140 12.16 -15.42 8.40
C PRO A 140 11.12 -16.23 7.61
N SER A 141 10.14 -16.82 8.33
CA SER A 141 9.04 -17.59 7.75
C SER A 141 7.88 -16.74 7.22
N ALA A 142 7.99 -15.40 7.28
CA ALA A 142 6.92 -14.50 6.83
C ALA A 142 6.64 -14.65 5.33
N PHE A 143 5.35 -14.67 4.95
CA PHE A 143 4.91 -14.70 3.56
C PHE A 143 3.56 -14.01 3.38
N VAL A 144 3.31 -13.54 2.15
CA VAL A 144 2.08 -12.82 1.80
C VAL A 144 0.93 -13.81 1.59
N VAL A 145 -0.22 -13.50 2.18
CA VAL A 145 -1.48 -14.25 2.02
C VAL A 145 -2.59 -13.34 1.54
N LYS A 146 -3.51 -13.87 0.73
CA LYS A 146 -4.73 -13.18 0.35
C LYS A 146 -5.79 -13.47 1.40
N GLU A 147 -6.30 -12.43 2.05
CA GLU A 147 -7.32 -12.52 3.09
C GLU A 147 -8.30 -11.34 3.00
N ASN A 148 -9.41 -11.44 3.70
CA ASN A 148 -10.26 -10.28 3.92
C ASN A 148 -9.59 -9.33 4.91
N ILE A 149 -9.43 -8.08 4.49
CA ILE A 149 -8.81 -7.02 5.28
C ILE A 149 -9.85 -6.03 5.78
N ASN A 150 -9.48 -5.26 6.80
CA ASN A 150 -10.25 -4.11 7.23
C ASN A 150 -10.07 -2.95 6.24
N TYR A 151 -11.02 -2.02 6.23
CA TYR A 151 -10.81 -0.78 5.49
C TYR A 151 -9.65 0.01 6.11
N PRO A 152 -8.82 0.66 5.29
CA PRO A 152 -7.77 1.52 5.81
C PRO A 152 -8.40 2.66 6.63
N ILE A 153 -7.75 3.00 7.73
CA ILE A 153 -8.11 4.15 8.55
C ILE A 153 -7.69 5.38 7.77
N VAL A 154 -8.65 6.20 7.38
CA VAL A 154 -8.41 7.50 6.75
C VAL A 154 -8.40 8.54 7.86
N ASP A 155 -7.22 8.89 8.31
CA ASP A 155 -7.01 9.93 9.31
C ASP A 155 -5.96 10.96 8.82
N ARG A 156 -5.69 11.99 9.65
CA ARG A 156 -4.70 13.02 9.36
C ARG A 156 -3.29 12.49 9.09
N SER A 157 -2.90 11.45 9.83
CA SER A 157 -1.54 10.89 9.76
C SER A 157 -1.33 10.02 8.52
N HIS A 158 -2.42 9.63 7.84
CA HIS A 158 -2.41 8.76 6.67
C HIS A 158 -2.93 9.45 5.40
N ALA A 159 -3.07 10.78 5.41
CA ALA A 159 -3.45 11.55 4.24
C ALA A 159 -2.23 11.75 3.31
N TYR A 160 -2.27 11.14 2.12
CA TYR A 160 -1.25 11.28 1.09
C TYR A 160 -1.87 11.80 -0.21
N VAL A 161 -1.17 12.69 -0.87
CA VAL A 161 -1.44 13.04 -2.27
C VAL A 161 -0.56 12.14 -3.14
N VAL A 162 -1.15 11.54 -4.16
CA VAL A 162 -0.40 10.78 -5.17
C VAL A 162 0.01 11.76 -6.26
N ASP A 163 1.31 11.93 -6.45
CA ASP A 163 1.86 12.72 -7.54
C ASP A 163 2.68 11.81 -8.48
N THR A 164 2.71 12.20 -9.74
CA THR A 164 3.46 11.48 -10.79
C THR A 164 4.78 12.19 -10.99
N VAL A 165 5.87 11.51 -10.67
CA VAL A 165 7.22 12.01 -10.87
C VAL A 165 7.88 11.23 -12.00
N SER A 166 8.33 11.95 -13.01
CA SER A 166 9.15 11.37 -14.09
C SER A 166 10.56 11.12 -13.59
N VAL A 167 10.92 9.85 -13.47
CA VAL A 167 12.26 9.46 -13.03
C VAL A 167 13.09 9.07 -14.25
N ALA A 168 14.21 9.78 -14.47
CA ALA A 168 15.18 9.38 -15.48
C ALA A 168 15.76 8.01 -15.10
N ARG A 169 15.69 7.05 -16.01
CA ARG A 169 16.35 5.76 -15.82
C ARG A 169 17.86 5.95 -15.89
N PRO A 170 18.63 5.37 -14.94
CA PRO A 170 20.09 5.37 -15.01
C PRO A 170 20.62 4.56 -16.19
#